data_f96c16330b28273679e82dba14496bc9
#
_entry.id   f96c16330b28273679e82dba14496bc9
#
_cell.length_a   1.000
_cell.length_b   1.000
_cell.length_c   1.000
_cell.angle_alpha   90.00
_cell.angle_beta   90.00
_cell.angle_gamma   90.00
#
_symmetry.space_group_name_H-M   'P 1'
#
loop_
_entity.id
_entity.type
_entity.pdbx_description
1 polymer ?
#
loop_
_entity_poly.entity_id
_entity_poly.type
_entity_poly.pdbx_seq_one_letter_code
_entity_poly.pdbx_strand_id
1 'polypeptide(L)'
;MKYNFDEIINRIGTASEKWESGGHGGVYFDKNSLSFSIADMDFALAPCIDRAIRDRLDQKVLGYTDVNTDDYRDAVTGWFDRRFGWKIDGRLIYAVDGVMPGVRKAI
;
A
#
# COMPACT_ATOMS: atom_id res chain seq x y z
N MET A 1 -8.02 12.52 -15.08
CA MET A 1 -8.33 11.11 -15.40
C MET A 1 -9.42 10.67 -14.43
N LYS A 2 -10.51 10.12 -14.93
CA LYS A 2 -11.62 9.63 -14.08
C LYS A 2 -11.34 8.17 -13.74
N TYR A 3 -11.28 7.83 -12.45
CA TYR A 3 -11.12 6.45 -12.00
C TYR A 3 -12.46 5.72 -12.02
N ASN A 4 -12.45 4.44 -12.35
CA ASN A 4 -13.65 3.60 -12.29
C ASN A 4 -13.67 2.88 -10.93
N PHE A 5 -14.50 3.34 -10.01
CA PHE A 5 -14.69 2.73 -8.69
C PHE A 5 -15.87 1.73 -8.65
N ASP A 6 -16.59 1.60 -9.77
CA ASP A 6 -17.72 0.67 -9.89
C ASP A 6 -17.28 -0.68 -10.49
N GLU A 7 -16.03 -0.81 -10.90
CA GLU A 7 -15.47 -2.05 -11.44
C GLU A 7 -15.34 -3.10 -10.33
N ILE A 8 -15.98 -4.25 -10.54
CA ILE A 8 -15.88 -5.38 -9.62
C ILE A 8 -14.68 -6.23 -10.02
N ILE A 9 -13.66 -6.26 -9.17
CA ILE A 9 -12.44 -7.05 -9.38
C ILE A 9 -12.56 -8.35 -8.59
N ASN A 10 -12.58 -9.48 -9.32
CA ASN A 10 -12.56 -10.78 -8.67
C ASN A 10 -11.16 -11.07 -8.12
N ARG A 11 -11.05 -11.24 -6.82
CA ARG A 11 -9.81 -11.55 -6.11
C ARG A 11 -9.74 -12.98 -5.60
N ILE A 12 -10.73 -13.82 -5.92
CA ILE A 12 -10.71 -15.24 -5.60
C ILE A 12 -9.67 -15.93 -6.51
N GLY A 13 -8.84 -16.80 -5.96
CA GLY A 13 -7.73 -17.46 -6.68
C GLY A 13 -6.44 -16.59 -6.74
N THR A 14 -6.37 -15.48 -6.02
CA THR A 14 -5.21 -14.58 -6.01
C THR A 14 -4.37 -14.67 -4.73
N ALA A 15 -4.63 -15.65 -3.87
CA ALA A 15 -4.07 -15.78 -2.52
C ALA A 15 -4.39 -14.56 -1.62
N SER A 16 -5.53 -13.92 -1.85
CA SER A 16 -5.99 -12.80 -1.04
C SER A 16 -6.40 -13.24 0.35
N GLU A 17 -5.73 -12.75 1.38
CA GLU A 17 -6.07 -13.01 2.79
C GLU A 17 -7.55 -12.65 3.08
N LYS A 18 -8.03 -11.56 2.53
CA LYS A 18 -9.41 -11.09 2.71
C LYS A 18 -10.45 -12.01 2.07
N TRP A 19 -10.14 -12.62 0.92
CA TRP A 19 -11.11 -13.33 0.10
C TRP A 19 -11.00 -14.87 0.14
N GLU A 20 -9.88 -15.42 0.63
CA GLU A 20 -9.63 -16.86 0.61
C GLU A 20 -9.45 -17.46 2.00
N SER A 21 -8.76 -16.80 2.90
CA SER A 21 -8.51 -17.33 4.24
C SER A 21 -9.52 -16.90 5.29
N GLY A 22 -10.52 -16.08 4.91
CA GLY A 22 -11.52 -15.57 5.85
C GLY A 22 -10.99 -14.52 6.82
N GLY A 23 -9.82 -13.99 6.57
CA GLY A 23 -9.13 -13.04 7.46
C GLY A 23 -8.63 -13.73 8.74
N HIS A 24 -8.07 -12.96 9.65
CA HIS A 24 -7.62 -13.44 10.95
C HIS A 24 -8.80 -13.96 11.78
N GLY A 25 -9.01 -15.26 11.76
CA GLY A 25 -10.06 -15.89 12.57
C GLY A 25 -10.78 -17.07 11.94
N GLY A 26 -10.44 -17.44 10.71
CA GLY A 26 -10.94 -18.68 10.09
C GLY A 26 -12.46 -18.72 9.89
N VAL A 27 -13.08 -17.57 9.67
CA VAL A 27 -14.50 -17.50 9.34
C VAL A 27 -14.68 -17.95 7.90
N TYR A 28 -15.40 -19.03 7.69
CA TYR A 28 -15.76 -19.51 6.35
C TYR A 28 -16.64 -18.47 5.66
N PHE A 29 -16.17 -17.96 4.51
CA PHE A 29 -16.99 -17.15 3.65
C PHE A 29 -17.85 -18.06 2.76
N ASP A 30 -19.15 -17.86 2.81
CA ASP A 30 -20.00 -18.22 1.69
C ASP A 30 -19.59 -17.33 0.49
N LYS A 31 -19.56 -17.92 -0.72
CA LYS A 31 -19.25 -17.22 -1.97
C LYS A 31 -20.13 -15.99 -2.25
N ASN A 32 -21.22 -15.83 -1.54
CA ASN A 32 -22.13 -14.69 -1.60
C ASN A 32 -21.87 -13.64 -0.50
N SER A 33 -20.92 -13.90 0.39
CA SER A 33 -20.61 -13.00 1.50
C SER A 33 -19.71 -11.85 1.04
N LEU A 34 -19.98 -10.65 1.57
CA LEU A 34 -19.07 -9.51 1.41
C LEU A 34 -18.08 -9.48 2.57
N SER A 35 -16.80 -9.50 2.27
CA SER A 35 -15.76 -9.47 3.28
C SER A 35 -15.44 -8.04 3.73
N PHE A 36 -15.55 -7.79 5.05
CA PHE A 36 -15.11 -6.57 5.72
C PHE A 36 -14.02 -6.84 6.76
N SER A 37 -13.36 -8.01 6.70
CA SER A 37 -12.46 -8.50 7.74
C SER A 37 -11.11 -7.78 7.77
N ILE A 38 -10.66 -7.26 6.64
CA ILE A 38 -9.36 -6.61 6.49
C ILE A 38 -9.56 -5.24 5.83
N ALA A 39 -8.85 -4.22 6.32
CA ALA A 39 -8.84 -2.86 5.76
C ALA A 39 -8.02 -2.79 4.45
N ASP A 40 -8.40 -3.64 3.51
CA ASP A 40 -7.82 -3.83 2.19
C ASP A 40 -8.86 -3.43 1.14
N MET A 41 -8.56 -2.44 0.32
CA MET A 41 -9.49 -1.91 -0.68
C MET A 41 -9.54 -2.84 -1.90
N ASP A 42 -10.74 -3.03 -2.44
CA ASP A 42 -10.99 -3.86 -3.63
C ASP A 42 -11.05 -3.03 -4.93
N PHE A 43 -10.57 -1.80 -4.90
CA PHE A 43 -10.49 -0.95 -6.09
C PHE A 43 -9.23 -1.26 -6.91
N ALA A 44 -9.34 -1.07 -8.23
CA ALA A 44 -8.18 -1.15 -9.11
C ALA A 44 -7.08 -0.18 -8.66
N LEU A 45 -5.84 -0.62 -8.83
CA LEU A 45 -4.68 0.22 -8.58
C LEU A 45 -4.74 1.49 -9.44
N ALA A 46 -4.40 2.63 -8.86
CA ALA A 46 -4.37 3.88 -9.62
C ALA A 46 -3.37 3.78 -10.79
N PRO A 47 -3.75 4.20 -12.02
CA PRO A 47 -2.89 4.03 -13.19
C PRO A 47 -1.50 4.67 -13.08
N CYS A 48 -1.34 5.73 -12.30
CA CYS A 48 -0.03 6.33 -12.05
C CYS A 48 0.86 5.43 -11.19
N ILE A 49 0.28 4.70 -10.23
CA ILE A 49 1.00 3.76 -9.37
C ILE A 49 1.37 2.50 -10.18
N ASP A 50 0.42 1.94 -10.95
CA ASP A 50 0.67 0.80 -11.83
C ASP A 50 1.84 1.09 -12.78
N ARG A 51 1.82 2.26 -13.43
CA ARG A 51 2.89 2.69 -14.32
C ARG A 51 4.24 2.77 -13.61
N ALA A 52 4.31 3.42 -12.46
CA ALA A 52 5.57 3.57 -11.72
C ALA A 52 6.17 2.21 -11.32
N ILE A 53 5.32 1.23 -10.95
CA ILE A 53 5.77 -0.13 -10.64
C ILE A 53 6.32 -0.83 -11.89
N ARG A 54 5.62 -0.73 -13.04
CA ARG A 54 6.08 -1.32 -14.31
C ARG A 54 7.39 -0.71 -14.78
N ASP A 55 7.50 0.62 -14.77
CA ASP A 55 8.73 1.33 -15.11
C ASP A 55 9.91 0.86 -14.24
N ARG A 56 9.66 0.55 -12.97
CA ARG A 56 10.69 -0.01 -12.08
C ARG A 56 11.06 -1.45 -12.47
N LEU A 57 10.09 -2.27 -12.84
CA LEU A 57 10.33 -3.66 -13.28
C LEU A 57 11.09 -3.71 -14.61
N ASP A 58 10.85 -2.76 -15.51
CA ASP A 58 11.54 -2.66 -16.80
C ASP A 58 13.04 -2.41 -16.68
N GLN A 59 13.52 -1.95 -15.52
CA GLN A 59 14.94 -1.85 -15.21
C GLN A 59 15.62 -3.22 -15.02
N LYS A 60 14.85 -4.31 -14.93
CA LYS A 60 15.28 -5.72 -14.83
C LYS A 60 16.08 -6.10 -13.59
N VAL A 61 16.60 -5.15 -12.83
CA VAL A 61 17.37 -5.40 -11.60
C VAL A 61 16.71 -4.61 -10.47
N LEU A 62 16.20 -5.31 -9.46
CA LEU A 62 15.58 -4.67 -8.31
C LEU A 62 16.60 -4.19 -7.28
N GLY A 63 17.56 -5.04 -6.91
CA GLY A 63 18.66 -4.70 -6.00
C GLY A 63 18.21 -4.07 -4.68
N TYR A 64 19.18 -3.56 -3.93
CA TYR A 64 18.88 -2.71 -2.77
C TYR A 64 18.56 -1.29 -3.22
N THR A 65 17.53 -0.70 -2.65
CA THR A 65 17.13 0.68 -2.93
C THR A 65 17.49 1.57 -1.73
N ASP A 66 18.15 2.68 -1.98
CA ASP A 66 18.33 3.70 -0.96
C ASP A 66 17.00 4.46 -0.75
N VAL A 67 16.46 4.34 0.44
CA VAL A 67 15.21 5.04 0.85
C VAL A 67 15.49 6.46 1.37
N ASN A 68 16.76 6.88 1.44
CA ASN A 68 17.13 8.20 1.93
C ASN A 68 17.32 9.23 0.79
N THR A 69 16.70 9.00 -0.36
CA THR A 69 16.74 9.93 -1.48
C THR A 69 15.89 11.17 -1.21
N ASP A 70 16.28 12.29 -1.80
CA ASP A 70 15.52 13.54 -1.69
C ASP A 70 14.12 13.37 -2.26
N ASP A 71 13.96 12.67 -3.39
CA ASP A 71 12.65 12.38 -4.00
C ASP A 71 11.69 11.68 -3.03
N TYR A 72 12.18 10.70 -2.26
CA TYR A 72 11.37 10.01 -1.26
C TYR A 72 10.98 10.94 -0.11
N ARG A 73 11.94 11.70 0.42
CA ARG A 73 11.71 12.65 1.50
C ARG A 73 10.72 13.73 1.09
N ASP A 74 10.90 14.30 -0.10
CA ASP A 74 10.03 15.35 -0.64
C ASP A 74 8.61 14.84 -0.90
N ALA A 75 8.46 13.60 -1.38
CA ALA A 75 7.15 12.99 -1.56
C ALA A 75 6.40 12.86 -0.22
N VAL A 76 7.07 12.38 0.83
CA VAL A 76 6.48 12.21 2.16
C VAL A 76 6.18 13.55 2.81
N THR A 77 7.17 14.44 2.91
CA THR A 77 6.99 15.75 3.57
C THR A 77 5.97 16.61 2.87
N GLY A 78 6.00 16.62 1.52
CA GLY A 78 5.03 17.35 0.71
C GLY A 78 3.61 16.82 0.84
N TRP A 79 3.44 15.49 1.01
CA TRP A 79 2.12 14.92 1.29
C TRP A 79 1.56 15.42 2.62
N PHE A 80 2.34 15.31 3.69
CA PHE A 80 1.91 15.73 5.03
C PHE A 80 1.62 17.23 5.11
N ASP A 81 2.44 18.06 4.48
CA ASP A 81 2.21 19.51 4.42
C ASP A 81 0.89 19.82 3.68
N ARG A 82 0.69 19.28 2.47
CA ARG A 82 -0.53 19.54 1.68
C ARG A 82 -1.81 19.03 2.32
N ARG A 83 -1.75 17.86 2.99
CA ARG A 83 -2.97 17.23 3.54
C ARG A 83 -3.30 17.68 4.95
N PHE A 84 -2.30 17.98 5.75
CA PHE A 84 -2.47 18.20 7.18
C PHE A 84 -1.84 19.50 7.68
N GLY A 85 -1.17 20.27 6.82
CA GLY A 85 -0.39 21.45 7.22
C GLY A 85 0.79 21.11 8.15
N TRP A 86 1.19 19.84 8.18
CA TRP A 86 2.26 19.37 9.05
C TRP A 86 3.60 19.37 8.34
N LYS A 87 4.47 20.29 8.75
CA LYS A 87 5.84 20.41 8.23
C LYS A 87 6.79 19.46 8.96
N ILE A 88 7.14 18.38 8.30
CA ILE A 88 8.06 17.37 8.82
C ILE A 88 9.47 17.68 8.32
N ASP A 89 10.48 17.55 9.20
CA ASP A 89 11.88 17.54 8.77
C ASP A 89 12.19 16.19 8.11
N GLY A 90 12.47 16.22 6.80
CA GLY A 90 12.75 15.01 6.03
C GLY A 90 13.93 14.18 6.55
N ARG A 91 14.85 14.80 7.33
CA ARG A 91 15.97 14.10 7.97
C ARG A 91 15.55 13.17 9.10
N LEU A 92 14.33 13.35 9.62
CA LEU A 92 13.76 12.54 10.71
C LEU A 92 12.86 11.41 10.20
N ILE A 93 12.83 11.17 8.90
CA ILE A 93 12.03 10.10 8.29
C ILE A 93 12.87 8.82 8.25
N TYR A 94 12.34 7.76 8.88
CA TYR A 94 12.93 6.43 8.87
C TYR A 94 11.94 5.43 8.28
N ALA A 95 12.35 4.73 7.22
CA ALA A 95 11.57 3.65 6.65
C ALA A 95 11.66 2.39 7.53
N VAL A 96 10.53 1.72 7.72
CA VAL A 96 10.42 0.46 8.46
C VAL A 96 9.52 -0.52 7.72
N ASP A 97 9.69 -1.81 7.95
CA ASP A 97 9.01 -2.90 7.23
C ASP A 97 7.54 -3.09 7.68
N GLY A 98 6.95 -2.09 8.28
CA GLY A 98 5.55 -2.09 8.71
C GLY A 98 5.34 -1.45 10.08
N VAL A 99 4.08 -1.34 10.48
CA VAL A 99 3.69 -0.66 11.72
C VAL A 99 4.28 -1.34 12.96
N MET A 100 4.15 -2.67 13.07
CA MET A 100 4.65 -3.39 14.26
C MET A 100 6.17 -3.33 14.43
N PRO A 101 6.99 -3.52 13.36
CA PRO A 101 8.42 -3.24 13.44
C PRO A 101 8.74 -1.79 13.81
N GLY A 102 7.98 -0.83 13.30
CA GLY A 102 8.14 0.59 13.65
C GLY A 102 7.89 0.86 15.13
N VAL A 103 6.78 0.36 15.67
CA VAL A 103 6.45 0.49 17.11
C VAL A 103 7.54 -0.15 17.99
N ARG A 104 8.00 -1.36 17.63
CA ARG A 104 9.07 -2.05 18.40
C ARG A 104 10.41 -1.31 18.40
N LYS A 105 10.67 -0.49 17.38
CA LYS A 105 11.89 0.33 17.33
C LYS A 105 11.74 1.66 18.08
N ALA A 106 10.50 2.11 18.28
CA ALA A 106 10.20 3.38 18.97
C ALA A 106 10.11 3.23 20.49
N ILE A 107 9.98 2.00 21.03
CA ILE A 107 9.94 1.66 22.44
C ILE A 107 11.33 1.19 22.90
#